data_ec16bb6eb798ee8e35135c31097bd0c5
#
_entry.id   ec16bb6eb798ee8e35135c31097bd0c5
#
_cell.length_a   1.000
_cell.length_b   1.000
_cell.length_c   1.000
_cell.angle_alpha   90.00
_cell.angle_beta   90.00
_cell.angle_gamma   90.00
#
_symmetry.space_group_name_H-M   'P 1'
#
loop_
_entity.id
_entity.type
_entity.pdbx_description
1 polymer ?
#
loop_
_entity_poly.entity_id
_entity_poly.type
_entity_poly.pdbx_seq_one_letter_code
_entity_poly.pdbx_strand_id
1 'polypeptide(L)'
;ACAAPPPAAAPPADELEMWLGTLKGSQKVIYDCVMPAGGLDGILFARNFLKFSQEKLGTKDADMSVIVSFRHFATPYGYNDAMWAKYPQFASMLKVQDPKSMKPAARNVPLHDEIEGFPGASLPALSARGAQVTVCGAATAYLAGILAGPKGDAGATEKELLANLVPGARVVPAGVVVVQRAQKAGFAYTFAG
;
A
#
# COMPACT_ATOMS: atom_id res chain seq x y z
N ALA A 1 30.84 -6.46 13.50
CA ALA A 1 29.39 -6.61 13.35
C ALA A 1 28.75 -5.28 13.70
N CYS A 2 28.34 -4.50 12.70
CA CYS A 2 27.58 -3.26 12.93
C CYS A 2 26.14 -3.66 13.24
N ALA A 3 25.66 -3.34 14.43
CA ALA A 3 24.26 -3.47 14.77
C ALA A 3 23.43 -2.54 13.87
N ALA A 4 22.38 -3.06 13.25
CA ALA A 4 21.43 -2.25 12.52
C ALA A 4 20.80 -1.21 13.49
N PRO A 5 20.56 0.04 13.04
CA PRO A 5 19.85 1.00 13.87
C PRO A 5 18.45 0.46 14.21
N PRO A 6 17.93 0.79 15.40
CA PRO A 6 16.59 0.36 15.78
C PRO A 6 15.56 0.90 14.76
N PRO A 7 14.57 0.11 14.35
CA PRO A 7 13.51 0.56 13.47
C PRO A 7 12.79 1.76 14.08
N ALA A 8 12.30 2.68 13.23
CA ALA A 8 11.44 3.76 13.66
C ALA A 8 10.29 3.17 14.51
N ALA A 9 10.02 3.78 15.65
CA ALA A 9 9.02 3.26 16.59
C ALA A 9 7.70 3.04 15.88
N ALA A 10 7.27 1.79 15.81
CA ALA A 10 5.97 1.43 15.29
C ALA A 10 4.88 2.09 16.16
N PRO A 11 3.78 2.60 15.56
CA PRO A 11 2.69 3.14 16.34
C PRO A 11 2.22 2.08 17.36
N PRO A 12 1.86 2.49 18.59
CA PRO A 12 1.38 1.55 19.60
C PRO A 12 0.18 0.73 19.07
N ALA A 13 0.04 -0.50 19.57
CA ALA A 13 -1.03 -1.42 19.13
C ALA A 13 -2.43 -0.78 19.25
N ASP A 14 -2.61 0.08 20.24
CA ASP A 14 -3.84 0.82 20.49
C ASP A 14 -4.22 1.79 19.35
N GLU A 15 -3.26 2.46 18.73
CA GLU A 15 -3.54 3.38 17.60
C GLU A 15 -4.03 2.63 16.36
N LEU A 16 -3.50 1.45 16.09
CA LEU A 16 -3.94 0.62 14.97
C LEU A 16 -5.38 0.11 15.21
N GLU A 17 -5.69 -0.34 16.41
CA GLU A 17 -7.02 -0.80 16.77
C GLU A 17 -8.04 0.35 16.77
N MET A 18 -7.67 1.52 17.31
CA MET A 18 -8.52 2.72 17.24
C MET A 18 -8.82 3.11 15.80
N TRP A 19 -7.82 3.13 14.92
CA TRP A 19 -8.02 3.43 13.51
C TRP A 19 -8.93 2.40 12.84
N LEU A 20 -8.69 1.12 13.01
CA LEU A 20 -9.58 0.07 12.46
C LEU A 20 -11.00 0.24 12.97
N GLY A 21 -11.17 0.65 14.21
CA GLY A 21 -12.44 0.99 14.82
C GLY A 21 -13.16 2.19 14.19
N THR A 22 -12.49 3.06 13.45
CA THR A 22 -13.14 4.16 12.70
C THR A 22 -13.77 3.68 11.39
N LEU A 23 -13.38 2.53 10.88
CA LEU A 23 -13.86 1.96 9.63
C LEU A 23 -15.19 1.22 9.89
N LYS A 24 -16.31 1.92 9.69
CA LYS A 24 -17.65 1.51 10.17
C LYS A 24 -18.48 0.76 9.12
N GLY A 25 -18.04 0.60 7.90
CA GLY A 25 -18.76 -0.14 6.88
C GLY A 25 -19.19 -1.53 7.39
N SER A 26 -20.39 -1.97 7.05
CA SER A 26 -20.89 -3.30 7.37
C SER A 26 -20.22 -4.40 6.53
N GLN A 27 -19.73 -4.03 5.34
CA GLN A 27 -18.95 -4.89 4.46
C GLN A 27 -17.49 -4.45 4.51
N LYS A 28 -16.62 -5.31 5.05
CA LYS A 28 -15.22 -4.99 5.31
C LYS A 28 -14.31 -5.98 4.62
N VAL A 29 -13.30 -5.48 3.90
CA VAL A 29 -12.29 -6.32 3.24
C VAL A 29 -10.91 -5.69 3.32
N ILE A 30 -9.90 -6.52 3.56
CA ILE A 30 -8.48 -6.17 3.42
C ILE A 30 -7.86 -6.96 2.27
N TYR A 31 -7.27 -6.26 1.32
CA TYR A 31 -6.48 -6.81 0.24
C TYR A 31 -5.02 -6.83 0.64
N ASP A 32 -4.46 -8.01 0.78
CA ASP A 32 -3.10 -8.24 1.22
C ASP A 32 -2.16 -8.33 0.01
N CYS A 33 -1.55 -7.20 -0.34
CA CYS A 33 -0.69 -7.05 -1.50
C CYS A 33 0.75 -7.37 -1.11
N VAL A 34 1.28 -8.48 -1.60
CA VAL A 34 2.57 -9.04 -1.15
C VAL A 34 3.63 -8.97 -2.24
N MET A 35 3.33 -9.51 -3.41
CA MET A 35 4.25 -9.57 -4.53
C MET A 35 4.08 -8.38 -5.48
N PRO A 36 5.00 -8.13 -6.41
CA PRO A 36 4.89 -7.00 -7.34
C PRO A 36 3.57 -6.94 -8.09
N ALA A 37 3.10 -8.07 -8.64
CA ALA A 37 1.80 -8.14 -9.31
C ALA A 37 0.64 -7.87 -8.35
N GLY A 38 0.74 -8.36 -7.12
CA GLY A 38 -0.27 -8.19 -6.08
C GLY A 38 -0.57 -6.73 -5.70
N GLY A 39 0.38 -5.81 -5.92
CA GLY A 39 0.13 -4.39 -5.75
C GLY A 39 -0.94 -3.85 -6.71
N LEU A 40 -0.87 -4.24 -7.98
CA LEU A 40 -1.86 -3.87 -8.98
C LEU A 40 -3.15 -4.70 -8.83
N ASP A 41 -3.03 -6.00 -8.55
CA ASP A 41 -4.17 -6.87 -8.32
C ASP A 41 -5.02 -6.41 -7.12
N GLY A 42 -4.39 -5.99 -6.04
CA GLY A 42 -5.10 -5.45 -4.88
C GLY A 42 -5.89 -4.18 -5.19
N ILE A 43 -5.36 -3.30 -6.04
CA ILE A 43 -6.06 -2.10 -6.52
C ILE A 43 -7.26 -2.53 -7.39
N LEU A 44 -7.05 -3.47 -8.31
CA LEU A 44 -8.10 -4.00 -9.18
C LEU A 44 -9.21 -4.69 -8.38
N PHE A 45 -8.85 -5.53 -7.42
CA PHE A 45 -9.81 -6.24 -6.57
C PHE A 45 -10.62 -5.28 -5.71
N ALA A 46 -9.97 -4.27 -5.12
CA ALA A 46 -10.64 -3.22 -4.36
C ALA A 46 -11.64 -2.45 -5.24
N ARG A 47 -11.24 -2.06 -6.44
CA ARG A 47 -12.13 -1.43 -7.43
C ARG A 47 -13.31 -2.32 -7.78
N ASN A 48 -13.07 -3.60 -8.05
CA ASN A 48 -14.12 -4.54 -8.41
C ASN A 48 -15.10 -4.75 -7.25
N PHE A 49 -14.59 -4.91 -6.03
CA PHE A 49 -15.44 -5.00 -4.84
C PHE A 49 -16.36 -3.79 -4.71
N LEU A 50 -15.78 -2.58 -4.71
CA LEU A 50 -16.56 -1.34 -4.59
C LEU A 50 -17.57 -1.19 -5.73
N LYS A 51 -17.14 -1.40 -6.98
CA LYS A 51 -17.99 -1.23 -8.17
C LYS A 51 -19.17 -2.20 -8.19
N PHE A 52 -18.87 -3.49 -8.08
CA PHE A 52 -19.92 -4.50 -8.24
C PHE A 52 -20.82 -4.64 -7.01
N SER A 53 -20.33 -4.36 -5.81
CA SER A 53 -21.20 -4.23 -4.62
C SER A 53 -22.21 -3.08 -4.80
N GLN A 54 -21.79 -1.97 -5.36
CA GLN A 54 -22.69 -0.86 -5.67
C GLN A 54 -23.65 -1.19 -6.80
N GLU A 55 -23.14 -1.62 -7.95
CA GLU A 55 -23.95 -1.80 -9.17
C GLU A 55 -24.89 -3.00 -9.12
N LYS A 56 -24.51 -4.08 -8.44
CA LYS A 56 -25.24 -5.34 -8.42
C LYS A 56 -25.97 -5.63 -7.12
N LEU A 57 -25.46 -5.08 -6.01
CA LEU A 57 -26.00 -5.35 -4.67
C LEU A 57 -26.60 -4.11 -4.02
N GLY A 58 -26.46 -2.93 -4.64
CA GLY A 58 -27.00 -1.65 -4.11
C GLY A 58 -26.28 -1.15 -2.87
N THR A 59 -25.10 -1.67 -2.53
CA THR A 59 -24.31 -1.27 -1.37
C THR A 59 -23.74 0.13 -1.59
N LYS A 60 -23.88 1.03 -0.62
CA LYS A 60 -23.30 2.37 -0.69
C LYS A 60 -21.84 2.36 -0.27
N ASP A 61 -21.04 3.30 -0.77
CA ASP A 61 -19.62 3.42 -0.37
C ASP A 61 -19.46 3.57 1.15
N ALA A 62 -20.36 4.28 1.82
CA ALA A 62 -20.36 4.43 3.29
C ALA A 62 -20.56 3.12 4.06
N ASP A 63 -21.14 2.10 3.43
CA ASP A 63 -21.37 0.78 4.01
C ASP A 63 -20.21 -0.19 3.73
N MET A 64 -19.19 0.27 3.01
CA MET A 64 -18.00 -0.52 2.67
C MET A 64 -16.75 0.04 3.34
N SER A 65 -15.96 -0.82 3.95
CA SER A 65 -14.63 -0.49 4.47
C SER A 65 -13.59 -1.33 3.76
N VAL A 66 -12.75 -0.70 2.96
CA VAL A 66 -11.74 -1.36 2.12
C VAL A 66 -10.36 -0.91 2.55
N ILE A 67 -9.45 -1.87 2.74
CA ILE A 67 -8.04 -1.62 2.99
C ILE A 67 -7.22 -2.28 1.87
N VAL A 68 -6.35 -1.52 1.23
CA VAL A 68 -5.30 -2.03 0.34
C VAL A 68 -3.98 -1.96 1.11
N SER A 69 -3.42 -3.12 1.45
CA SER A 69 -2.24 -3.21 2.32
C SER A 69 -1.00 -3.59 1.52
N PHE A 70 -0.13 -2.63 1.28
CA PHE A 70 1.15 -2.88 0.60
C PHE A 70 2.20 -3.34 1.59
N ARG A 71 2.67 -4.57 1.42
CA ARG A 71 3.74 -5.15 2.21
C ARG A 71 4.73 -5.94 1.36
N HIS A 72 5.85 -6.34 1.94
CA HIS A 72 6.90 -7.10 1.29
C HIS A 72 7.33 -6.43 -0.02
N PHE A 73 7.31 -7.11 -1.16
CA PHE A 73 7.71 -6.53 -2.45
C PHE A 73 6.68 -5.55 -3.04
N ALA A 74 5.44 -5.54 -2.59
CA ALA A 74 4.46 -4.55 -3.03
C ALA A 74 4.58 -3.20 -2.29
N THR A 75 5.39 -3.10 -1.23
CA THR A 75 5.54 -1.89 -0.41
C THR A 75 5.82 -0.62 -1.22
N PRO A 76 6.64 -0.62 -2.31
CA PRO A 76 6.92 0.59 -3.07
C PRO A 76 5.69 1.27 -3.70
N TYR A 77 4.59 0.57 -3.92
CA TYR A 77 3.34 1.20 -4.36
C TYR A 77 2.75 2.17 -3.32
N GLY A 78 3.19 2.08 -2.08
CA GLY A 78 2.82 3.02 -1.02
C GLY A 78 3.59 4.33 -1.01
N TYR A 79 4.62 4.52 -1.85
CA TYR A 79 5.43 5.73 -1.90
C TYR A 79 5.04 6.63 -3.07
N ASN A 80 5.23 7.95 -2.89
CA ASN A 80 4.93 8.96 -3.89
C ASN A 80 5.98 8.99 -5.03
N ASP A 81 5.73 9.82 -6.04
CA ASP A 81 6.59 9.95 -7.24
C ASP A 81 8.02 10.37 -6.92
N ALA A 82 8.22 11.21 -5.90
CA ALA A 82 9.56 11.65 -5.54
C ALA A 82 10.45 10.44 -5.18
N MET A 83 9.88 9.44 -4.51
CA MET A 83 10.61 8.22 -4.16
C MET A 83 10.83 7.32 -5.36
N TRP A 84 9.87 7.21 -6.26
CA TRP A 84 10.03 6.44 -7.50
C TRP A 84 11.06 7.05 -8.45
N ALA A 85 11.10 8.38 -8.53
CA ALA A 85 12.10 9.09 -9.32
C ALA A 85 13.51 8.94 -8.72
N LYS A 86 13.62 9.01 -7.39
CA LYS A 86 14.89 8.92 -6.68
C LYS A 86 15.45 7.49 -6.65
N TYR A 87 14.58 6.50 -6.55
CA TYR A 87 14.96 5.09 -6.39
C TYR A 87 14.47 4.24 -7.58
N PRO A 88 15.19 4.29 -8.74
CA PRO A 88 14.80 3.52 -9.93
C PRO A 88 14.79 2.00 -9.70
N GLN A 89 15.39 1.55 -8.59
CA GLN A 89 15.32 0.16 -8.15
C GLN A 89 13.87 -0.32 -7.96
N PHE A 90 12.92 0.56 -7.61
CA PHE A 90 11.51 0.17 -7.48
C PHE A 90 10.96 -0.38 -8.79
N ALA A 91 11.17 0.33 -9.90
CA ALA A 91 10.71 -0.13 -11.21
C ALA A 91 11.34 -1.48 -11.59
N SER A 92 12.62 -1.68 -11.28
CA SER A 92 13.32 -2.94 -11.56
C SER A 92 12.81 -4.10 -10.69
N MET A 93 12.62 -3.85 -9.39
CA MET A 93 12.14 -4.85 -8.42
C MET A 93 10.70 -5.29 -8.73
N LEU A 94 9.85 -4.34 -9.11
CA LEU A 94 8.44 -4.59 -9.38
C LEU A 94 8.17 -4.92 -10.85
N LYS A 95 9.18 -4.76 -11.73
CA LYS A 95 9.06 -4.91 -13.19
C LYS A 95 7.98 -4.01 -13.78
N VAL A 96 7.86 -2.79 -13.24
CA VAL A 96 6.84 -1.82 -13.68
C VAL A 96 7.42 -0.92 -14.76
N GLN A 97 6.69 -0.82 -15.87
CA GLN A 97 6.94 0.14 -16.94
C GLN A 97 5.90 1.26 -16.89
N ASP A 98 6.31 2.45 -17.26
CA ASP A 98 5.38 3.55 -17.50
C ASP A 98 4.59 3.26 -18.79
N PRO A 99 3.26 3.21 -18.77
CA PRO A 99 2.44 2.81 -19.91
C PRO A 99 2.52 3.76 -21.10
N LYS A 100 2.98 5.00 -20.88
CA LYS A 100 3.10 6.01 -21.95
C LYS A 100 4.45 5.94 -22.65
N SER A 101 5.52 5.71 -21.90
CA SER A 101 6.89 5.70 -22.44
C SER A 101 7.44 4.31 -22.69
N MET A 102 6.82 3.27 -22.14
CA MET A 102 7.27 1.86 -22.15
C MET A 102 8.68 1.68 -21.55
N LYS A 103 9.14 2.67 -20.78
CA LYS A 103 10.42 2.61 -20.04
C LYS A 103 10.16 2.20 -18.59
N PRO A 104 11.18 1.76 -17.84
CA PRO A 104 11.06 1.57 -16.40
C PRO A 104 10.42 2.79 -15.73
N ALA A 105 9.43 2.58 -14.88
CA ALA A 105 8.66 3.66 -14.29
C ALA A 105 9.52 4.53 -13.35
N ALA A 106 9.52 5.85 -13.58
CA ALA A 106 10.11 6.85 -12.69
C ALA A 106 9.05 7.57 -11.84
N ARG A 107 7.84 7.03 -11.80
CA ARG A 107 6.70 7.51 -11.02
C ARG A 107 5.86 6.33 -10.55
N ASN A 108 5.06 6.55 -9.53
CA ASN A 108 4.10 5.56 -9.06
C ASN A 108 2.92 5.50 -10.03
N VAL A 109 2.94 4.57 -10.98
CA VAL A 109 1.95 4.49 -12.07
C VAL A 109 0.50 4.48 -11.54
N PRO A 110 0.09 3.61 -10.60
CA PRO A 110 -1.28 3.58 -10.10
C PRO A 110 -1.70 4.83 -9.29
N LEU A 111 -0.79 5.79 -9.07
CA LEU A 111 -1.13 7.09 -8.50
C LEU A 111 -1.69 8.07 -9.56
N HIS A 112 -1.41 7.82 -10.84
CA HIS A 112 -1.77 8.71 -11.96
C HIS A 112 -2.63 8.07 -13.02
N ASP A 113 -2.41 6.79 -13.27
CA ASP A 113 -3.09 6.08 -14.33
C ASP A 113 -3.94 4.95 -13.76
N GLU A 114 -5.08 4.72 -14.36
CA GLU A 114 -5.90 3.56 -14.09
C GLU A 114 -5.28 2.32 -14.74
N ILE A 115 -5.51 1.16 -14.15
CA ILE A 115 -5.12 -0.12 -14.78
C ILE A 115 -5.88 -0.22 -16.11
N GLU A 116 -5.16 -0.49 -17.19
CA GLU A 116 -5.71 -0.55 -18.56
C GLU A 116 -6.91 -1.49 -18.62
N GLY A 117 -7.99 -1.02 -19.22
CA GLY A 117 -9.25 -1.75 -19.32
C GLY A 117 -10.12 -1.73 -18.07
N PHE A 118 -9.67 -1.10 -16.97
CA PHE A 118 -10.40 -1.09 -15.70
C PHE A 118 -10.59 0.33 -15.13
N PRO A 119 -11.53 1.12 -15.67
CA PRO A 119 -11.84 2.46 -15.16
C PRO A 119 -12.11 2.46 -13.65
N GLY A 120 -11.52 3.39 -12.92
CA GLY A 120 -11.57 3.47 -11.45
C GLY A 120 -10.53 2.62 -10.71
N ALA A 121 -9.68 1.87 -11.41
CA ALA A 121 -8.61 1.08 -10.80
C ALA A 121 -7.32 1.92 -10.65
N SER A 122 -7.35 2.93 -9.79
CA SER A 122 -6.20 3.75 -9.40
C SER A 122 -6.28 4.12 -7.92
N LEU A 123 -5.16 4.46 -7.30
CA LEU A 123 -5.14 4.86 -5.88
C LEU A 123 -6.02 6.06 -5.58
N PRO A 124 -6.01 7.16 -6.39
CA PRO A 124 -6.90 8.29 -6.15
C PRO A 124 -8.38 7.93 -6.30
N ALA A 125 -8.74 7.12 -7.29
CA ALA A 125 -10.12 6.70 -7.50
C ALA A 125 -10.65 5.84 -6.35
N LEU A 126 -9.83 4.94 -5.81
CA LEU A 126 -10.16 4.14 -4.63
C LEU A 126 -10.29 5.02 -3.38
N SER A 127 -9.35 5.94 -3.17
CA SER A 127 -9.36 6.86 -2.03
C SER A 127 -10.60 7.76 -2.04
N ALA A 128 -11.01 8.25 -3.21
CA ALA A 128 -12.24 9.05 -3.37
C ALA A 128 -13.50 8.28 -2.96
N ARG A 129 -13.48 6.95 -2.96
CA ARG A 129 -14.54 6.05 -2.50
C ARG A 129 -14.33 5.57 -1.05
N GLY A 130 -13.38 6.13 -0.32
CA GLY A 130 -13.11 5.83 1.08
C GLY A 130 -12.18 4.64 1.34
N ALA A 131 -11.61 4.02 0.30
CA ALA A 131 -10.61 2.97 0.51
C ALA A 131 -9.35 3.53 1.20
N GLN A 132 -8.81 2.75 2.10
CA GLN A 132 -7.63 3.09 2.89
C GLN A 132 -6.40 2.36 2.35
N VAL A 133 -5.25 3.01 2.38
CA VAL A 133 -3.97 2.43 2.00
C VAL A 133 -3.10 2.26 3.24
N THR A 134 -2.50 1.08 3.40
CA THR A 134 -1.49 0.86 4.45
C THR A 134 -0.16 0.45 3.85
N VAL A 135 0.92 0.88 4.50
CA VAL A 135 2.32 0.63 4.09
C VAL A 135 3.06 -0.05 5.24
N CYS A 136 3.72 -1.16 4.92
CA CYS A 136 4.42 -1.98 5.89
C CYS A 136 5.72 -1.30 6.37
N GLY A 137 5.79 -0.88 7.64
CA GLY A 137 6.98 -0.29 8.24
C GLY A 137 8.17 -1.25 8.24
N ALA A 138 7.96 -2.50 8.62
CA ALA A 138 9.05 -3.51 8.60
C ALA A 138 9.64 -3.70 7.19
N ALA A 139 8.81 -3.70 6.14
CA ALA A 139 9.31 -3.78 4.77
C ALA A 139 9.98 -2.47 4.33
N THR A 140 9.51 -1.32 4.80
CA THR A 140 10.15 -0.02 4.56
C THR A 140 11.56 0.02 5.15
N ALA A 141 11.74 -0.41 6.40
CA ALA A 141 13.06 -0.50 7.03
C ALA A 141 14.02 -1.43 6.25
N TYR A 142 13.52 -2.58 5.81
CA TYR A 142 14.29 -3.51 4.98
C TYR A 142 14.70 -2.89 3.63
N LEU A 143 13.76 -2.26 2.92
CA LEU A 143 14.02 -1.57 1.65
C LEU A 143 15.00 -0.43 1.84
N ALA A 144 14.88 0.35 2.91
CA ALA A 144 15.81 1.44 3.23
C ALA A 144 17.26 0.94 3.33
N GLY A 145 17.48 -0.22 3.95
CA GLY A 145 18.80 -0.84 4.00
C GLY A 145 19.36 -1.19 2.62
N ILE A 146 18.52 -1.73 1.74
CA ILE A 146 18.90 -2.06 0.35
C ILE A 146 19.24 -0.77 -0.43
N LEU A 147 18.39 0.24 -0.35
CA LEU A 147 18.50 1.48 -1.11
C LEU A 147 19.69 2.33 -0.66
N ALA A 148 19.94 2.40 0.65
CA ALA A 148 21.11 3.09 1.20
C ALA A 148 22.43 2.42 0.79
N GLY A 149 22.40 1.11 0.61
CA GLY A 149 23.59 0.32 0.30
C GLY A 149 24.61 0.28 1.47
N PRO A 150 25.80 -0.32 1.26
CA PRO A 150 26.74 -0.63 2.34
C PRO A 150 27.43 0.60 2.97
N LYS A 151 27.34 1.76 2.33
CA LYS A 151 27.97 3.01 2.80
C LYS A 151 26.97 4.11 3.12
N GLY A 152 25.67 3.87 2.89
CA GLY A 152 24.61 4.86 3.14
C GLY A 152 24.00 4.73 4.52
N ASP A 153 23.14 5.69 4.84
CA ASP A 153 22.40 5.75 6.10
C ASP A 153 20.99 5.17 5.88
N ALA A 154 20.79 3.92 6.31
CA ALA A 154 19.52 3.24 6.22
C ALA A 154 18.42 3.95 7.04
N GLY A 155 18.77 4.51 8.21
CA GLY A 155 17.82 5.22 9.05
C GLY A 155 17.33 6.53 8.43
N ALA A 156 18.23 7.29 7.78
CA ALA A 156 17.85 8.49 7.04
C ALA A 156 16.98 8.12 5.82
N THR A 157 17.33 7.04 5.11
CA THR A 157 16.54 6.56 3.97
C THR A 157 15.15 6.09 4.39
N GLU A 158 15.03 5.38 5.52
CA GLU A 158 13.74 4.97 6.06
C GLU A 158 12.86 6.18 6.40
N LYS A 159 13.40 7.16 7.11
CA LYS A 159 12.68 8.41 7.44
C LYS A 159 12.19 9.12 6.18
N GLU A 160 13.03 9.18 5.14
CA GLU A 160 12.65 9.78 3.87
C GLU A 160 11.49 9.02 3.20
N LEU A 161 11.56 7.70 3.13
CA LEU A 161 10.47 6.86 2.58
C LEU A 161 9.17 7.07 3.34
N LEU A 162 9.22 7.07 4.68
CA LEU A 162 8.06 7.27 5.54
C LEU A 162 7.47 8.68 5.44
N ALA A 163 8.28 9.70 5.14
CA ALA A 163 7.81 11.06 4.91
C ALA A 163 7.20 11.28 3.51
N ASN A 164 7.36 10.31 2.61
CA ASN A 164 6.99 10.41 1.20
C ASN A 164 6.04 9.30 0.75
N LEU A 165 4.98 9.07 1.51
CA LEU A 165 3.93 8.13 1.16
C LEU A 165 2.97 8.70 0.11
N VAL A 166 2.20 7.84 -0.53
CA VAL A 166 1.04 8.28 -1.33
C VAL A 166 0.02 8.99 -0.44
N PRO A 167 -0.74 9.96 -0.98
CA PRO A 167 -1.70 10.73 -0.18
C PRO A 167 -2.67 9.83 0.61
N GLY A 168 -2.82 10.11 1.90
CA GLY A 168 -3.73 9.39 2.78
C GLY A 168 -3.27 7.99 3.23
N ALA A 169 -2.10 7.53 2.78
CA ALA A 169 -1.57 6.25 3.25
C ALA A 169 -1.13 6.32 4.73
N ARG A 170 -1.29 5.20 5.41
CA ARG A 170 -0.90 5.00 6.82
C ARG A 170 0.22 3.97 6.92
N VAL A 171 1.26 4.30 7.66
CA VAL A 171 2.27 3.31 8.06
C VAL A 171 1.68 2.40 9.14
N VAL A 172 1.90 1.11 8.99
CA VAL A 172 1.58 0.09 10.00
C VAL A 172 2.88 -0.61 10.43
N PRO A 173 2.97 -1.12 11.68
CA PRO A 173 4.20 -1.74 12.18
C PRO A 173 4.75 -2.82 11.25
N ALA A 174 3.86 -3.73 10.83
CA ALA A 174 4.13 -4.73 9.81
C ALA A 174 2.83 -5.10 9.11
N GLY A 175 2.90 -5.41 7.79
CA GLY A 175 1.72 -5.78 7.03
C GLY A 175 0.99 -6.99 7.60
N VAL A 176 1.71 -8.00 8.10
CA VAL A 176 1.11 -9.18 8.74
C VAL A 176 0.36 -8.83 10.04
N VAL A 177 0.77 -7.77 10.74
CA VAL A 177 0.08 -7.29 11.94
C VAL A 177 -1.25 -6.65 11.57
N VAL A 178 -1.28 -5.74 10.58
CA VAL A 178 -2.54 -5.11 10.17
C VAL A 178 -3.51 -6.13 9.59
N VAL A 179 -3.04 -7.11 8.83
CA VAL A 179 -3.88 -8.20 8.32
C VAL A 179 -4.57 -8.95 9.46
N GLN A 180 -3.82 -9.35 10.48
CA GLN A 180 -4.37 -10.07 11.63
C GLN A 180 -5.36 -9.19 12.42
N ARG A 181 -5.02 -7.93 12.66
CA ARG A 181 -5.89 -6.99 13.39
C ARG A 181 -7.15 -6.63 12.62
N ALA A 182 -7.06 -6.46 11.30
CA ALA A 182 -8.22 -6.22 10.45
C ALA A 182 -9.19 -7.41 10.48
N GLN A 183 -8.69 -8.64 10.38
CA GLN A 183 -9.53 -9.83 10.50
C GLN A 183 -10.26 -9.89 11.87
N LYS A 184 -9.55 -9.57 12.96
CA LYS A 184 -10.17 -9.43 14.30
C LYS A 184 -11.27 -8.35 14.35
N ALA A 185 -11.09 -7.27 13.57
CA ALA A 185 -12.06 -6.17 13.44
C ALA A 185 -13.19 -6.47 12.43
N GLY A 186 -13.32 -7.71 11.96
CA GLY A 186 -14.38 -8.18 11.07
C GLY A 186 -14.11 -7.98 9.58
N PHE A 187 -12.86 -7.69 9.17
CA PHE A 187 -12.51 -7.64 7.77
C PHE A 187 -12.33 -9.04 7.17
N ALA A 188 -12.98 -9.29 6.03
CA ALA A 188 -12.65 -10.43 5.19
C ALA A 188 -11.23 -10.26 4.65
N TYR A 189 -10.48 -11.36 4.59
CA TYR A 189 -9.12 -11.38 4.06
C TYR A 189 -9.13 -11.81 2.59
N THR A 190 -8.42 -11.08 1.76
CA THR A 190 -8.16 -11.47 0.37
C THR A 190 -6.68 -11.31 0.05
N PHE A 191 -6.04 -12.39 -0.33
CA PHE A 191 -4.67 -12.36 -0.82
C PHE A 191 -4.64 -11.83 -2.25
N ALA A 192 -3.74 -10.89 -2.51
CA ALA A 192 -3.52 -10.30 -3.82
C ALA A 192 -2.05 -10.51 -4.21
N GLY A 193 -1.74 -11.66 -4.84
CA GLY A 193 -0.48 -12.03 -5.47
C GLY A 193 0.76 -12.06 -4.59
#